data_9ebea4fce7ed26066994eaea207e9879
#
_entry.id   9ebea4fce7ed26066994eaea207e9879
#
_cell.length_a   1.000
_cell.length_b   1.000
_cell.length_c   1.000
_cell.angle_alpha   90.00
_cell.angle_beta   90.00
_cell.angle_gamma   90.00
#
_symmetry.space_group_name_H-M   'P 1'
#
loop_
_entity.id
_entity.type
_entity.pdbx_description
1 polymer ?
#
loop_
_entity_poly.entity_id
_entity_poly.type
_entity_poly.pdbx_seq_one_letter_code
_entity_poly.pdbx_strand_id
1 'polypeptide(L)'
;MEAGNSSIVLKYKKNILGYAFFSVVGTDSHLLNITVSKNYQGRGYGKKILEKVLFQSKVLGATIVFLEVRVSNYRAIDFYEKFGFKRDAIRYNYYDGSPKEDALLMSKQGL
;
A
#
# COMPACT_ATOMS: atom_id res chain seq x y z
N MET A 1 18.80 -13.53 -4.31
CA MET A 1 17.33 -13.51 -4.28
C MET A 1 16.85 -12.36 -5.13
N GLU A 2 15.94 -12.64 -6.04
CA GLU A 2 15.39 -11.63 -6.94
C GLU A 2 14.24 -10.87 -6.29
N ALA A 3 14.11 -9.59 -6.65
CA ALA A 3 12.95 -8.80 -6.28
C ALA A 3 11.74 -9.28 -7.09
N GLY A 4 10.65 -9.63 -6.41
CA GLY A 4 9.42 -10.04 -7.06
C GLY A 4 8.42 -8.90 -7.08
N ASN A 5 8.02 -8.46 -8.27
CA ASN A 5 6.92 -7.53 -8.44
C ASN A 5 5.62 -8.31 -8.59
N SER A 6 4.60 -7.91 -7.84
CA SER A 6 3.30 -8.57 -7.84
C SER A 6 2.19 -7.55 -7.96
N SER A 7 1.04 -8.01 -8.44
CA SER A 7 -0.14 -7.15 -8.54
C SER A 7 -1.39 -7.90 -8.09
N ILE A 8 -2.32 -7.12 -7.55
CA ILE A 8 -3.67 -7.56 -7.21
C ILE A 8 -4.62 -6.73 -8.06
N VAL A 9 -5.55 -7.38 -8.74
CA VAL A 9 -6.60 -6.70 -9.49
C VAL A 9 -7.93 -7.19 -8.96
N LEU A 10 -8.78 -6.27 -8.56
CA LEU A 10 -10.15 -6.56 -8.14
C LEU A 10 -11.09 -6.22 -9.29
N LYS A 11 -11.83 -7.22 -9.77
CA LYS A 11 -12.76 -7.07 -10.87
C LYS A 11 -14.17 -7.48 -10.47
N TYR A 12 -15.15 -6.84 -11.09
CA TYR A 12 -16.52 -7.31 -11.10
C TYR A 12 -17.01 -7.31 -12.55
N LYS A 13 -17.30 -8.51 -13.08
CA LYS A 13 -17.62 -8.71 -14.50
C LYS A 13 -16.45 -8.18 -15.36
N LYS A 14 -16.69 -7.21 -16.25
CA LYS A 14 -15.66 -6.61 -17.11
C LYS A 14 -15.01 -5.37 -16.50
N ASN A 15 -15.46 -4.94 -15.33
CA ASN A 15 -15.00 -3.70 -14.72
C ASN A 15 -13.88 -3.95 -13.72
N ILE A 16 -12.82 -3.15 -13.81
CA ILE A 16 -11.78 -3.12 -12.80
C ILE A 16 -12.22 -2.17 -11.70
N LEU A 17 -12.39 -2.72 -10.48
CA LEU A 17 -12.80 -1.94 -9.31
C LEU A 17 -11.61 -1.27 -8.67
N GLY A 18 -10.45 -1.91 -8.72
CA GLY A 18 -9.23 -1.37 -8.16
C GLY A 18 -8.07 -2.33 -8.34
N TYR A 19 -6.90 -1.88 -7.93
CA TYR A 19 -5.67 -2.67 -8.06
C TYR A 19 -4.62 -2.23 -7.06
N ALA A 20 -3.60 -3.07 -6.87
CA ALA A 20 -2.42 -2.72 -6.10
C ALA A 20 -1.19 -3.35 -6.73
N PHE A 21 -0.05 -2.67 -6.55
CA PHE A 21 1.27 -3.20 -6.89
C PHE A 21 2.11 -3.27 -5.62
N PHE A 22 2.83 -4.36 -5.47
CA PHE A 22 3.74 -4.54 -4.34
C PHE A 22 4.92 -5.41 -4.77
N SER A 23 5.99 -5.35 -4.00
CA SER A 23 7.22 -6.10 -4.28
C SER A 23 7.66 -6.80 -3.00
N VAL A 24 8.05 -8.07 -3.11
CA VAL A 24 8.59 -8.83 -1.98
C VAL A 24 10.04 -9.18 -2.24
N VAL A 25 10.92 -8.80 -1.32
CA VAL A 25 12.35 -9.13 -1.34
C VAL A 25 12.69 -9.72 0.03
N GLY A 26 13.04 -11.00 0.06
CA GLY A 26 13.29 -11.69 1.32
C GLY A 26 12.05 -11.70 2.20
N THR A 27 12.17 -11.12 3.38
CA THR A 27 11.07 -11.02 4.36
C THR A 27 10.36 -9.67 4.33
N ASP A 28 10.74 -8.78 3.40
CA ASP A 28 10.19 -7.43 3.29
C ASP A 28 9.27 -7.33 2.08
N SER A 29 8.06 -6.83 2.31
CA SER A 29 7.13 -6.43 1.25
C SER A 29 7.06 -4.90 1.21
N HIS A 30 7.02 -4.35 0.00
CA HIS A 30 6.77 -2.92 -0.23
C HIS A 30 5.48 -2.75 -0.99
N LEU A 31 4.53 -2.05 -0.41
CA LEU A 31 3.34 -1.63 -1.12
C LEU A 31 3.69 -0.39 -1.94
N LEU A 32 3.64 -0.53 -3.27
CA LEU A 32 4.04 0.53 -4.20
C LEU A 32 2.87 1.42 -4.60
N ASN A 33 1.69 0.83 -4.74
CA ASN A 33 0.49 1.57 -5.15
C ASN A 33 -0.74 0.77 -4.76
N ILE A 34 -1.78 1.47 -4.35
CA ILE A 34 -3.12 0.93 -4.18
C ILE A 34 -4.12 1.96 -4.70
N THR A 35 -4.99 1.55 -5.59
CA THR A 35 -5.94 2.44 -6.26
C THR A 35 -7.30 1.77 -6.34
N VAL A 36 -8.33 2.53 -6.00
CA VAL A 36 -9.73 2.14 -6.24
C VAL A 36 -10.28 3.08 -7.29
N SER A 37 -10.90 2.52 -8.33
CA SER A 37 -11.51 3.30 -9.40
C SER A 37 -12.53 4.29 -8.83
N LYS A 38 -12.55 5.50 -9.39
CA LYS A 38 -13.30 6.65 -8.84
C LYS A 38 -14.75 6.31 -8.52
N ASN A 39 -15.43 5.58 -9.41
CA ASN A 39 -16.85 5.24 -9.25
C ASN A 39 -17.10 4.20 -8.16
N TYR A 40 -16.06 3.58 -7.64
CA TYR A 40 -16.16 2.48 -6.67
C TYR A 40 -15.55 2.83 -5.31
N GLN A 41 -15.08 4.06 -5.12
CA GLN A 41 -14.52 4.50 -3.85
C GLN A 41 -15.60 4.60 -2.77
N GLY A 42 -15.19 4.44 -1.51
CA GLY A 42 -16.11 4.53 -0.37
C GLY A 42 -16.96 3.28 -0.15
N ARG A 43 -16.65 2.16 -0.82
CA ARG A 43 -17.43 0.92 -0.72
C ARG A 43 -16.66 -0.25 -0.09
N GLY A 44 -15.49 0.03 0.50
CA GLY A 44 -14.68 -0.99 1.16
C GLY A 44 -13.79 -1.81 0.22
N TYR A 45 -13.65 -1.44 -1.04
CA TYR A 45 -12.80 -2.17 -1.98
C TYR A 45 -11.31 -1.98 -1.68
N GLY A 46 -10.90 -0.80 -1.22
CA GLY A 46 -9.53 -0.56 -0.79
C GLY A 46 -9.12 -1.50 0.34
N LYS A 47 -10.02 -1.73 1.28
CA LYS A 47 -9.82 -2.68 2.38
C LYS A 47 -9.61 -4.09 1.85
N LYS A 48 -10.43 -4.55 0.92
CA LYS A 48 -10.32 -5.88 0.32
C LYS A 48 -9.01 -6.06 -0.43
N ILE A 49 -8.59 -5.04 -1.18
CA ILE A 49 -7.33 -5.06 -1.92
C ILE A 49 -6.16 -5.14 -0.96
N LEU A 50 -6.14 -4.30 0.08
CA LEU A 50 -5.06 -4.30 1.06
C LEU A 50 -4.98 -5.62 1.82
N GLU A 51 -6.11 -6.19 2.23
CA GLU A 51 -6.15 -7.51 2.85
C GLU A 51 -5.48 -8.56 1.95
N LYS A 52 -5.75 -8.50 0.65
CA LYS A 52 -5.17 -9.43 -0.32
C LYS A 52 -3.66 -9.21 -0.48
N VAL A 53 -3.20 -7.96 -0.50
CA VAL A 53 -1.78 -7.64 -0.54
C VAL A 53 -1.06 -8.22 0.68
N LEU A 54 -1.63 -8.04 1.88
CA LEU A 54 -1.05 -8.57 3.11
C LEU A 54 -0.99 -10.10 3.07
N PHE A 55 -2.06 -10.74 2.61
CA PHE A 55 -2.11 -12.19 2.48
C PHE A 55 -1.07 -12.71 1.49
N GLN A 56 -0.99 -12.13 0.29
CA GLN A 56 -0.03 -12.55 -0.72
C GLN A 56 1.41 -12.26 -0.31
N SER A 57 1.64 -11.13 0.36
CA SER A 57 2.97 -10.83 0.90
C SER A 57 3.42 -11.91 1.88
N LYS A 58 2.52 -12.34 2.75
CA LYS A 58 2.81 -13.42 3.69
C LYS A 58 3.09 -14.74 2.97
N VAL A 59 2.30 -15.10 1.98
CA VAL A 59 2.50 -16.31 1.17
C VAL A 59 3.88 -16.29 0.51
N LEU A 60 4.34 -15.13 0.06
CA LEU A 60 5.65 -14.95 -0.58
C LEU A 60 6.81 -14.85 0.43
N GLY A 61 6.53 -15.01 1.72
CA GLY A 61 7.56 -15.05 2.75
C GLY A 61 7.79 -13.76 3.51
N ALA A 62 7.02 -12.71 3.25
CA ALA A 62 7.17 -11.45 3.96
C ALA A 62 6.67 -11.56 5.40
N THR A 63 7.37 -10.88 6.31
CA THR A 63 6.97 -10.72 7.71
C THR A 63 6.60 -9.29 8.03
N ILE A 64 6.95 -8.36 7.17
CA ILE A 64 6.70 -6.93 7.33
C ILE A 64 6.33 -6.32 5.97
N VAL A 65 5.43 -5.33 6.00
CA VAL A 65 5.07 -4.53 4.82
C VAL A 65 5.41 -3.08 5.10
N PHE A 66 6.11 -2.46 4.16
CA PHE A 66 6.46 -1.03 4.17
C PHE A 66 5.67 -0.28 3.12
N LEU A 67 5.42 0.99 3.37
CA LEU A 67 4.85 1.91 2.38
C LEU A 67 5.32 3.34 2.63
N GLU A 68 5.24 4.18 1.61
CA GLU A 68 5.40 5.61 1.71
C GLU A 68 4.08 6.29 1.31
N VAL A 69 3.73 7.35 2.03
CA VAL A 69 2.53 8.13 1.76
C VAL A 69 2.82 9.61 1.97
N ARG A 70 2.23 10.48 1.14
CA ARG A 70 2.39 11.93 1.32
C ARG A 70 1.89 12.34 2.70
N VAL A 71 2.64 13.19 3.39
CA VAL A 71 2.25 13.63 4.75
C VAL A 71 0.91 14.36 4.76
N SER A 72 0.51 14.97 3.65
CA SER A 72 -0.78 15.65 3.50
C SER A 72 -1.95 14.70 3.24
N ASN A 73 -1.68 13.44 2.93
CA ASN A 73 -2.72 12.49 2.60
C ASN A 73 -3.29 11.84 3.86
N TYR A 74 -3.98 12.64 4.66
CA TYR A 74 -4.53 12.22 5.96
C TYR A 74 -5.48 11.04 5.83
N ARG A 75 -6.24 10.99 4.75
CA ARG A 75 -7.21 9.93 4.50
C ARG A 75 -6.53 8.57 4.32
N ALA A 76 -5.46 8.53 3.55
CA ALA A 76 -4.68 7.32 3.34
C ALA A 76 -3.95 6.91 4.63
N ILE A 77 -3.35 7.86 5.33
CA ILE A 77 -2.66 7.59 6.60
C ILE A 77 -3.63 6.96 7.61
N ASP A 78 -4.82 7.54 7.77
CA ASP A 78 -5.86 7.01 8.66
C ASP A 78 -6.27 5.58 8.24
N PHE A 79 -6.42 5.36 6.95
CA PHE A 79 -6.75 4.05 6.39
C PHE A 79 -5.69 3.00 6.76
N TYR A 80 -4.41 3.33 6.57
CA TYR A 80 -3.32 2.42 6.90
C TYR A 80 -3.20 2.19 8.41
N GLU A 81 -3.38 3.22 9.22
CA GLU A 81 -3.33 3.08 10.67
C GLU A 81 -4.43 2.15 11.18
N LYS A 82 -5.61 2.20 10.60
CA LYS A 82 -6.71 1.27 10.95
C LYS A 82 -6.39 -0.18 10.61
N PHE A 83 -5.51 -0.41 9.65
CA PHE A 83 -5.01 -1.74 9.32
C PHE A 83 -3.88 -2.21 10.22
N GLY A 84 -3.40 -1.36 11.12
CA GLY A 84 -2.32 -1.69 12.03
C GLY A 84 -0.95 -1.24 11.56
N PHE A 85 -0.87 -0.42 10.52
CA PHE A 85 0.39 0.21 10.13
C PHE A 85 0.75 1.29 11.15
N LYS A 86 2.03 1.38 11.48
CA LYS A 86 2.56 2.41 12.36
C LYS A 86 3.39 3.42 11.58
N ARG A 87 3.50 4.63 12.12
CA ARG A 87 4.37 5.67 11.56
C ARG A 87 5.79 5.41 12.00
N ASP A 88 6.71 5.32 11.06
CA ASP A 88 8.12 5.02 11.36
C ASP A 88 9.01 6.26 11.29
N ALA A 89 8.93 7.01 10.20
CA ALA A 89 9.83 8.14 9.95
C ALA A 89 9.26 9.08 8.89
N ILE A 90 9.88 10.25 8.78
CA ILE A 90 9.58 11.21 7.71
C ILE A 90 10.77 11.22 6.75
N ARG A 91 10.50 11.11 5.46
CA ARG A 91 11.49 11.27 4.40
C ARG A 91 11.23 12.61 3.75
N TYR A 92 12.10 13.59 4.02
CA TYR A 92 11.90 14.97 3.61
C TYR A 92 12.10 15.16 2.11
N ASN A 93 11.27 16.01 1.50
CA ASN A 93 11.34 16.38 0.09
C ASN A 93 11.35 15.19 -0.86
N TYR A 94 10.57 14.15 -0.51
CA TYR A 94 10.54 12.88 -1.25
C TYR A 94 9.77 13.00 -2.56
N TYR A 95 8.62 13.67 -2.54
CA TYR A 95 7.77 13.84 -3.71
C TYR A 95 8.10 15.12 -4.43
N ASP A 96 8.21 15.05 -5.76
CA ASP A 96 8.41 16.22 -6.59
C ASP A 96 7.18 17.12 -6.58
N GLY A 97 7.42 18.41 -6.74
CA GLY A 97 6.36 19.40 -6.74
C GLY A 97 6.90 20.77 -6.39
N SER A 98 6.00 21.75 -6.35
CA SER A 98 6.35 23.13 -5.99
C SER A 98 5.32 23.63 -4.97
N PRO A 99 5.61 23.51 -3.65
CA PRO A 99 6.83 22.97 -3.04
C PRO A 99 6.89 21.44 -3.08
N LYS A 100 8.08 20.89 -2.85
CA LYS A 100 8.27 19.46 -2.65
C LYS A 100 7.56 19.02 -1.38
N GLU A 101 7.08 17.78 -1.37
CA GLU A 101 6.34 17.24 -0.24
C GLU A 101 7.08 16.08 0.41
N ASP A 102 6.95 15.98 1.73
CA ASP A 102 7.55 14.91 2.51
C ASP A 102 6.73 13.62 2.41
N ALA A 103 7.40 12.50 2.58
CA ALA A 103 6.76 11.19 2.72
C ALA A 103 6.78 10.74 4.17
N LEU A 104 5.64 10.21 4.61
CA LEU A 104 5.55 9.45 5.86
C LEU A 104 5.85 7.99 5.53
N LEU A 105 6.84 7.41 6.19
CA LEU A 105 7.17 6.00 6.08
C LEU A 105 6.36 5.23 7.12
N MET A 106 5.65 4.21 6.68
CA MET A 106 4.83 3.38 7.54
C MET A 106 5.16 1.90 7.35
N SER A 107 4.91 1.11 8.38
CA SER A 107 5.09 -0.34 8.31
C SER A 107 4.08 -1.09 9.15
N LYS A 108 3.85 -2.35 8.76
CA LYS A 108 3.06 -3.31 9.52
C LYS A 108 3.85 -4.59 9.66
N GLN A 109 4.07 -5.03 10.89
CA GLN A 109 4.72 -6.29 11.22
C GLN A 109 3.68 -7.37 11.54
N GLY A 110 4.14 -8.59 11.71
CA GLY A 110 3.29 -9.69 12.18
C GLY A 110 2.29 -10.18 11.14
N LEU A 111 2.73 -10.25 9.90
CA LEU A 111 1.88 -10.79 8.83
C LEU A 111 1.49 -12.25 9.05
#